data_782d5bd256ee9e9e9b0f6b82662eb087
#
_entry.id   782d5bd256ee9e9e9b0f6b82662eb087
#
_cell.length_a   1.000
_cell.length_b   1.000
_cell.length_c   1.000
_cell.angle_alpha   90.00
_cell.angle_beta   90.00
_cell.angle_gamma   90.00
#
_symmetry.space_group_name_H-M   'P 1'
#
loop_
_entity.id
_entity.type
_entity.pdbx_description
1 polymer ?
#
loop_
_entity_poly.entity_id
_entity_poly.type
_entity_poly.pdbx_seq_one_letter_code
_entity_poly.pdbx_strand_id
1 'polypeptide(L)'
;MLLASPRHTVHDLEHWKRLEIADSMRARHPGLAHKEDAAIQRLRSFASGGNFFVSASWGKDSVVVAHLAWRSGWRRMHWFPAGFIENPDCHLVRDAFLARFEMDYSEIEAADPVVGDWGHDGAQRAFERASAKMGGRYASGVRAEESATRKRRMVVFGHETENTCAAIGWWSTDDVFAYLHKHDLPIHPAYACTRGGTIDRNRIRVGTIGGQGGTGWGRREWERTYYPAELRAIYARMPSLVQR
;
A
#
# COMPACT_ATOMS: atom_id res chain seq x y z
N MET A 1 5.91 -10.70 -8.42
CA MET A 1 6.70 -10.22 -9.59
C MET A 1 6.87 -8.69 -9.53
N LEU A 2 8.11 -8.18 -9.54
CA LEU A 2 8.39 -6.74 -9.67
C LEU A 2 7.94 -6.25 -11.04
N LEU A 3 7.13 -5.20 -11.08
CA LEU A 3 6.74 -4.59 -12.36
C LEU A 3 7.90 -3.74 -12.91
N ALA A 4 8.10 -3.81 -14.24
CA ALA A 4 9.14 -3.06 -14.91
C ALA A 4 8.86 -1.55 -14.88
N SER A 5 9.91 -0.75 -14.78
CA SER A 5 9.82 0.70 -14.84
C SER A 5 11.09 1.29 -15.48
N PRO A 6 10.95 2.34 -16.31
CA PRO A 6 12.12 3.06 -16.85
C PRO A 6 12.92 3.79 -15.76
N ARG A 7 12.40 3.87 -14.54
CA ARG A 7 13.06 4.48 -13.37
C ARG A 7 14.11 3.59 -12.74
N HIS A 8 14.08 2.28 -13.03
CA HIS A 8 15.03 1.35 -12.43
C HIS A 8 16.42 1.53 -13.04
N THR A 9 17.42 1.71 -12.19
CA THR A 9 18.81 1.62 -12.59
C THR A 9 19.29 0.16 -12.56
N VAL A 10 20.42 -0.12 -13.21
CA VAL A 10 21.04 -1.46 -13.15
C VAL A 10 21.35 -1.83 -11.70
N HIS A 11 21.88 -0.91 -10.90
CA HIS A 11 22.19 -1.14 -9.49
C HIS A 11 20.96 -1.41 -8.64
N ASP A 12 19.82 -0.76 -8.93
CA ASP A 12 18.55 -1.04 -8.26
C ASP A 12 18.09 -2.46 -8.52
N LEU A 13 18.16 -2.91 -9.78
CA LEU A 13 17.74 -4.26 -10.16
C LEU A 13 18.69 -5.34 -9.61
N GLU A 14 20.00 -5.08 -9.56
CA GLU A 14 20.95 -5.98 -8.93
C GLU A 14 20.70 -6.11 -7.42
N HIS A 15 20.40 -5.00 -6.75
CA HIS A 15 20.03 -5.02 -5.33
C HIS A 15 18.70 -5.77 -5.13
N TRP A 16 17.71 -5.50 -5.97
CA TRP A 16 16.42 -6.19 -5.92
C TRP A 16 16.56 -7.71 -6.03
N LYS A 17 17.37 -8.22 -6.97
CA LYS A 17 17.63 -9.66 -7.10
C LYS A 17 18.19 -10.28 -5.81
N ARG A 18 19.07 -9.56 -5.09
CA ARG A 18 19.58 -10.04 -3.79
C ARG A 18 18.47 -10.13 -2.74
N LEU A 19 17.57 -9.15 -2.72
CA LEU A 19 16.42 -9.15 -1.80
C LEU A 19 15.43 -10.29 -2.13
N GLU A 20 15.20 -10.57 -3.41
CA GLU A 20 14.33 -11.68 -3.83
C GLU A 20 14.82 -13.05 -3.34
N ILE A 21 16.12 -13.24 -3.19
CA ILE A 21 16.67 -14.48 -2.59
C ILE A 21 16.17 -14.63 -1.15
N ALA A 22 16.27 -13.58 -0.35
CA ALA A 22 15.81 -13.59 1.04
C ALA A 22 14.26 -13.76 1.11
N ASP A 23 13.52 -13.08 0.24
CA ASP A 23 12.07 -13.21 0.15
C ASP A 23 11.67 -14.65 -0.22
N SER A 24 12.39 -15.28 -1.16
CA SER A 24 12.18 -16.68 -1.56
C SER A 24 12.43 -17.67 -0.42
N MET A 25 13.49 -17.45 0.35
CA MET A 25 13.79 -18.30 1.52
C MET A 25 12.69 -18.18 2.58
N ARG A 26 12.28 -16.96 2.89
CA ARG A 26 11.22 -16.69 3.86
C ARG A 26 9.85 -17.21 3.39
N ALA A 27 9.58 -17.16 2.10
CA ALA A 27 8.35 -17.65 1.47
C ALA A 27 8.12 -19.16 1.71
N ARG A 28 9.20 -19.92 1.92
CA ARG A 28 9.16 -21.37 2.20
C ARG A 28 9.02 -21.67 3.70
N HIS A 29 9.16 -20.67 4.56
CA HIS A 29 9.10 -20.89 6.00
C HIS A 29 7.66 -21.24 6.44
N PRO A 30 7.44 -22.33 7.21
CA PRO A 30 6.10 -22.75 7.63
C PRO A 30 5.32 -21.66 8.38
N GLY A 31 6.01 -20.81 9.13
CA GLY A 31 5.40 -19.70 9.85
C GLY A 31 4.67 -18.70 8.95
N LEU A 32 5.06 -18.54 7.68
CA LEU A 32 4.31 -17.71 6.74
C LEU A 32 2.97 -18.34 6.38
N ALA A 33 2.93 -19.66 6.15
CA ALA A 33 1.67 -20.37 5.86
C ALA A 33 0.67 -20.22 7.02
N HIS A 34 1.12 -20.38 8.27
CA HIS A 34 0.26 -20.15 9.44
C HIS A 34 -0.27 -18.70 9.50
N LYS A 35 0.57 -17.72 9.15
CA LYS A 35 0.14 -16.31 9.09
C LYS A 35 -0.91 -16.08 7.99
N GLU A 36 -0.75 -16.71 6.83
CA GLU A 36 -1.71 -16.66 5.72
C GLU A 36 -3.07 -17.20 6.15
N ASP A 37 -3.09 -18.40 6.71
CA ASP A 37 -4.32 -19.06 7.15
C ASP A 37 -5.02 -18.23 8.23
N ALA A 38 -4.28 -17.73 9.20
CA ALA A 38 -4.82 -16.85 10.23
C ALA A 38 -5.41 -15.56 9.65
N ALA A 39 -4.75 -14.94 8.66
CA ALA A 39 -5.26 -13.74 8.00
C ALA A 39 -6.54 -14.01 7.19
N ILE A 40 -6.61 -15.14 6.49
CA ILE A 40 -7.82 -15.57 5.77
C ILE A 40 -8.97 -15.81 6.75
N GLN A 41 -8.72 -16.47 7.87
CA GLN A 41 -9.76 -16.71 8.88
C GLN A 41 -10.28 -15.39 9.49
N ARG A 42 -9.40 -14.42 9.75
CA ARG A 42 -9.81 -13.08 10.20
C ARG A 42 -10.72 -12.39 9.19
N LEU A 43 -10.37 -12.42 7.92
CA LEU A 43 -11.22 -11.82 6.88
C LEU A 43 -12.59 -12.52 6.80
N ARG A 44 -12.65 -13.83 6.96
CA ARG A 44 -13.91 -14.58 7.02
C ARG A 44 -14.74 -14.23 8.27
N SER A 45 -14.07 -14.14 9.43
CA SER A 45 -14.70 -13.68 10.66
C SER A 45 -15.24 -12.27 10.51
N PHE A 46 -14.47 -11.36 9.96
CA PHE A 46 -14.92 -9.99 9.73
C PHE A 46 -16.11 -9.93 8.75
N ALA A 47 -16.13 -10.78 7.71
CA ALA A 47 -17.24 -10.91 6.78
C ALA A 47 -18.55 -11.37 7.46
N SER A 48 -18.48 -12.24 8.46
CA SER A 48 -19.67 -12.72 9.18
C SER A 48 -20.38 -11.61 9.98
N GLY A 49 -19.66 -10.55 10.34
CA GLY A 49 -20.23 -9.36 10.99
C GLY A 49 -20.89 -8.36 10.05
N GLY A 50 -20.95 -8.64 8.73
CA GLY A 50 -21.58 -7.81 7.72
C GLY A 50 -20.65 -7.42 6.56
N ASN A 51 -21.22 -6.75 5.57
CA ASN A 51 -20.48 -6.34 4.38
C ASN A 51 -19.32 -5.38 4.70
N PHE A 52 -18.23 -5.54 3.99
CA PHE A 52 -17.08 -4.64 4.05
C PHE A 52 -16.45 -4.49 2.65
N PHE A 53 -15.46 -3.66 2.52
CA PHE A 53 -14.62 -3.59 1.32
C PHE A 53 -13.13 -3.67 1.69
N VAL A 54 -12.30 -4.09 0.75
CA VAL A 54 -10.85 -3.96 0.86
C VAL A 54 -10.44 -2.57 0.41
N SER A 55 -9.79 -1.81 1.28
CA SER A 55 -9.23 -0.50 0.93
C SER A 55 -7.89 -0.69 0.21
N ALA A 56 -7.88 -0.48 -1.10
CA ALA A 56 -6.69 -0.56 -1.92
C ALA A 56 -5.92 0.78 -1.93
N SER A 57 -4.61 0.69 -2.03
CA SER A 57 -3.69 1.81 -2.31
C SER A 57 -2.57 1.38 -3.25
N TRP A 58 -2.64 0.18 -3.76
CA TRP A 58 -1.71 -0.48 -4.67
C TRP A 58 -0.24 -0.55 -4.18
N GLY A 59 -0.02 -0.22 -2.91
CA GLY A 59 1.21 -0.54 -2.21
C GLY A 59 1.26 -2.02 -1.79
N LYS A 60 2.44 -2.51 -1.43
CA LYS A 60 2.69 -3.91 -1.07
C LYS A 60 1.68 -4.52 -0.09
N ASP A 61 1.32 -3.74 0.93
CA ASP A 61 0.45 -4.20 2.02
C ASP A 61 -1.00 -4.36 1.54
N SER A 62 -1.51 -3.41 0.74
CA SER A 62 -2.87 -3.48 0.20
C SER A 62 -3.02 -4.57 -0.85
N VAL A 63 -1.99 -4.84 -1.67
CA VAL A 63 -1.98 -5.97 -2.62
C VAL A 63 -2.07 -7.31 -1.88
N VAL A 64 -1.34 -7.46 -0.77
CA VAL A 64 -1.42 -8.67 0.08
C VAL A 64 -2.82 -8.85 0.64
N VAL A 65 -3.42 -7.79 1.22
CA VAL A 65 -4.77 -7.88 1.79
C VAL A 65 -5.82 -8.16 0.71
N ALA A 66 -5.70 -7.54 -0.46
CA ALA A 66 -6.60 -7.79 -1.59
C ALA A 66 -6.54 -9.25 -2.04
N HIS A 67 -5.33 -9.83 -2.15
CA HIS A 67 -5.17 -11.23 -2.51
C HIS A 67 -5.66 -12.20 -1.42
N LEU A 68 -5.40 -11.91 -0.14
CA LEU A 68 -5.94 -12.69 0.99
C LEU A 68 -7.48 -12.65 1.02
N ALA A 69 -8.08 -11.49 0.73
CA ALA A 69 -9.53 -11.36 0.62
C ALA A 69 -10.07 -12.19 -0.54
N TRP A 70 -9.43 -12.12 -1.72
CA TRP A 70 -9.78 -12.96 -2.85
C TRP A 70 -9.71 -14.47 -2.50
N ARG A 71 -8.66 -14.92 -1.82
CA ARG A 71 -8.52 -16.30 -1.32
C ARG A 71 -9.56 -16.68 -0.27
N SER A 72 -10.05 -15.71 0.53
CA SER A 72 -11.12 -15.95 1.51
C SER A 72 -12.51 -16.08 0.88
N GLY A 73 -12.65 -15.77 -0.41
CA GLY A 73 -13.92 -15.72 -1.14
C GLY A 73 -14.52 -14.31 -1.24
N TRP A 74 -13.87 -13.29 -0.65
CA TRP A 74 -14.36 -11.92 -0.69
C TRP A 74 -13.87 -11.20 -1.94
N ARG A 75 -14.75 -10.36 -2.56
CA ARG A 75 -14.44 -9.73 -3.85
C ARG A 75 -14.52 -8.21 -3.84
N ARG A 76 -15.23 -7.59 -2.90
CA ARG A 76 -15.49 -6.16 -2.91
C ARG A 76 -14.24 -5.37 -2.53
N MET A 77 -13.80 -4.49 -3.42
CA MET A 77 -12.58 -3.69 -3.24
C MET A 77 -12.76 -2.28 -3.80
N HIS A 78 -12.27 -1.29 -3.07
CA HIS A 78 -12.32 0.11 -3.50
C HIS A 78 -10.94 0.75 -3.38
N TRP A 79 -10.60 1.55 -4.38
CA TRP A 79 -9.47 2.45 -4.36
C TRP A 79 -9.94 3.90 -4.25
N PHE A 80 -9.25 4.67 -3.42
CA PHE A 80 -9.47 6.10 -3.24
C PHE A 80 -8.22 6.84 -3.73
N PRO A 81 -8.11 7.10 -5.05
CA PRO A 81 -6.95 7.76 -5.61
C PRO A 81 -6.79 9.18 -5.07
N ALA A 82 -5.55 9.59 -4.91
CA ALA A 82 -5.20 10.92 -4.40
C ALA A 82 -5.19 12.02 -5.48
N GLY A 83 -5.83 11.77 -6.61
CA GLY A 83 -5.90 12.70 -7.72
C GLY A 83 -4.54 12.98 -8.35
N PHE A 84 -4.23 14.24 -8.64
CA PHE A 84 -3.02 14.60 -9.39
C PHE A 84 -1.69 14.36 -8.64
N ILE A 85 -1.73 14.05 -7.34
CA ILE A 85 -0.54 13.65 -6.57
C ILE A 85 -0.40 12.12 -6.45
N GLU A 86 -1.32 11.35 -7.02
CA GLU A 86 -1.22 9.90 -7.04
C GLU A 86 0.07 9.47 -7.76
N ASN A 87 0.73 8.44 -7.24
CA ASN A 87 1.85 7.84 -7.93
C ASN A 87 1.33 7.09 -9.17
N PRO A 88 1.75 7.47 -10.40
CA PRO A 88 1.22 6.87 -11.62
C PRO A 88 1.47 5.36 -11.71
N ASP A 89 2.53 4.85 -11.06
CA ASP A 89 2.84 3.43 -11.07
C ASP A 89 1.82 2.58 -10.25
N CYS A 90 0.97 3.22 -9.44
CA CYS A 90 -0.16 2.55 -8.78
C CYS A 90 -1.14 1.94 -9.79
N HIS A 91 -1.35 2.61 -10.94
CA HIS A 91 -2.19 2.09 -12.01
C HIS A 91 -1.62 0.81 -12.63
N LEU A 92 -0.30 0.71 -12.78
CA LEU A 92 0.35 -0.50 -13.29
C LEU A 92 0.09 -1.70 -12.35
N VAL A 93 0.17 -1.48 -11.04
CA VAL A 93 -0.09 -2.53 -10.04
C VAL A 93 -1.55 -2.95 -10.07
N ARG A 94 -2.48 -1.97 -10.14
CA ARG A 94 -3.91 -2.20 -10.27
C ARG A 94 -4.21 -3.11 -11.47
N ASP A 95 -3.72 -2.71 -12.64
CA ASP A 95 -4.02 -3.41 -13.90
C ASP A 95 -3.45 -4.83 -13.88
N ALA A 96 -2.21 -5.00 -13.41
CA ALA A 96 -1.59 -6.31 -13.28
C ALA A 96 -2.30 -7.22 -12.26
N PHE A 97 -2.85 -6.64 -11.18
CA PHE A 97 -3.61 -7.41 -10.19
C PHE A 97 -4.99 -7.81 -10.73
N LEU A 98 -5.75 -6.86 -11.26
CA LEU A 98 -7.11 -7.10 -11.76
C LEU A 98 -7.15 -8.00 -13.00
N ALA A 99 -6.09 -8.03 -13.80
CA ALA A 99 -5.96 -8.98 -14.92
C ALA A 99 -5.89 -10.45 -14.46
N ARG A 100 -5.52 -10.70 -13.21
CA ARG A 100 -5.32 -12.06 -12.65
C ARG A 100 -6.38 -12.46 -11.64
N PHE A 101 -6.96 -11.50 -10.95
CA PHE A 101 -7.88 -11.74 -9.84
C PHE A 101 -9.18 -10.97 -10.08
N GLU A 102 -10.25 -11.70 -10.32
CA GLU A 102 -11.58 -11.12 -10.46
C GLU A 102 -12.02 -10.48 -9.14
N MET A 103 -12.27 -9.16 -9.17
CA MET A 103 -12.72 -8.37 -8.03
C MET A 103 -13.92 -7.50 -8.44
N ASP A 104 -14.87 -7.32 -7.52
CA ASP A 104 -15.86 -6.25 -7.58
C ASP A 104 -15.17 -4.94 -7.18
N TYR A 105 -14.54 -4.34 -8.17
CA TYR A 105 -13.62 -3.21 -8.01
C TYR A 105 -14.25 -1.90 -8.45
N SER A 106 -14.05 -0.85 -7.67
CA SER A 106 -14.34 0.52 -8.09
C SER A 106 -13.31 1.52 -7.57
N GLU A 107 -13.13 2.59 -8.35
CA GLU A 107 -12.40 3.78 -7.94
C GLU A 107 -13.38 4.82 -7.45
N ILE A 108 -13.11 5.38 -6.28
CA ILE A 108 -13.95 6.40 -5.68
C ILE A 108 -13.11 7.66 -5.59
N GLU A 109 -13.35 8.59 -6.48
CA GLU A 109 -12.70 9.89 -6.41
C GLU A 109 -13.01 10.52 -5.05
N ALA A 110 -11.97 10.70 -4.25
CA ALA A 110 -12.03 11.66 -3.17
C ALA A 110 -12.27 13.00 -3.84
N ALA A 111 -13.37 13.66 -3.50
CA ALA A 111 -13.69 15.00 -4.02
C ALA A 111 -12.41 15.83 -4.05
N ASP A 112 -12.20 16.52 -5.19
CA ASP A 112 -11.00 17.30 -5.47
C ASP A 112 -10.44 17.89 -4.18
N PRO A 113 -9.22 17.59 -3.81
CA PRO A 113 -8.67 18.14 -2.59
C PRO A 113 -8.68 19.65 -2.75
N VAL A 114 -9.56 20.29 -2.02
CA VAL A 114 -9.65 21.74 -1.98
C VAL A 114 -8.28 22.26 -1.61
N VAL A 115 -7.71 23.05 -2.49
CA VAL A 115 -6.44 23.76 -2.29
C VAL A 115 -6.51 24.46 -0.94
N GLY A 116 -5.81 23.92 0.06
CA GLY A 116 -5.81 24.43 1.43
C GLY A 116 -5.92 23.37 2.53
N ASP A 117 -6.55 22.23 2.30
CA ASP A 117 -6.81 21.20 3.33
C ASP A 117 -5.96 19.93 3.15
N TRP A 118 -4.78 20.07 2.54
CA TRP A 118 -3.84 18.98 2.26
C TRP A 118 -2.99 18.54 3.46
N GLY A 119 -3.45 18.77 4.67
CA GLY A 119 -2.88 18.12 5.83
C GLY A 119 -3.24 16.64 5.86
N HIS A 120 -2.49 15.86 6.64
CA HIS A 120 -2.81 14.46 6.96
C HIS A 120 -4.30 14.27 7.32
N ASP A 121 -4.88 15.26 8.00
CA ASP A 121 -6.28 15.26 8.43
C ASP A 121 -7.27 15.45 7.26
N GLY A 122 -6.91 16.18 6.21
CA GLY A 122 -7.78 16.37 5.05
C GLY A 122 -7.97 15.10 4.23
N ALA A 123 -6.88 14.41 3.93
CA ALA A 123 -6.91 13.12 3.24
C ALA A 123 -7.65 12.05 4.06
N GLN A 124 -7.43 12.03 5.39
CA GLN A 124 -8.13 11.13 6.29
C GLN A 124 -9.63 11.40 6.31
N ARG A 125 -10.06 12.65 6.45
CA ARG A 125 -11.48 13.03 6.42
C ARG A 125 -12.14 12.72 5.06
N ALA A 126 -11.42 12.91 3.95
CA ALA A 126 -11.92 12.55 2.63
C ALA A 126 -12.15 11.05 2.51
N PHE A 127 -11.19 10.24 2.97
CA PHE A 127 -11.32 8.79 3.04
C PHE A 127 -12.50 8.36 3.92
N GLU A 128 -12.65 8.94 5.11
CA GLU A 128 -13.74 8.63 6.04
C GLU A 128 -15.11 8.94 5.43
N ARG A 129 -15.27 10.09 4.79
CA ARG A 129 -16.51 10.46 4.08
C ARG A 129 -16.83 9.49 2.94
N ALA A 130 -15.83 9.14 2.13
CA ALA A 130 -16.00 8.21 1.03
C ALA A 130 -16.29 6.79 1.54
N SER A 131 -15.56 6.35 2.57
CA SER A 131 -15.77 5.05 3.22
C SER A 131 -17.17 4.93 3.82
N ALA A 132 -17.67 5.98 4.48
CA ALA A 132 -19.01 5.99 5.06
C ALA A 132 -20.10 5.76 4.00
N LYS A 133 -19.95 6.34 2.79
CA LYS A 133 -20.86 6.10 1.66
C LYS A 133 -20.88 4.64 1.19
N MET A 134 -19.79 3.91 1.44
CA MET A 134 -19.62 2.50 1.08
C MET A 134 -19.98 1.52 2.21
N GLY A 135 -20.58 2.01 3.30
CA GLY A 135 -21.00 1.20 4.46
C GLY A 135 -20.01 1.24 5.64
N GLY A 136 -18.93 2.02 5.55
CA GLY A 136 -18.03 2.33 6.67
C GLY A 136 -17.09 1.21 7.11
N ARG A 137 -17.38 -0.06 6.79
CA ARG A 137 -16.54 -1.21 7.21
C ARG A 137 -15.50 -1.56 6.13
N TYR A 138 -14.24 -1.72 6.54
CA TYR A 138 -13.18 -2.04 5.57
C TYR A 138 -12.03 -2.85 6.18
N ALA A 139 -11.36 -3.63 5.31
CA ALA A 139 -10.08 -4.26 5.59
C ALA A 139 -8.94 -3.46 4.93
N SER A 140 -7.83 -3.31 5.62
CA SER A 140 -6.69 -2.53 5.15
C SER A 140 -5.35 -3.18 5.46
N GLY A 141 -4.30 -2.74 4.75
CA GLY A 141 -2.92 -3.19 4.93
C GLY A 141 -2.18 -2.55 6.11
N VAL A 142 -2.88 -1.97 7.08
CA VAL A 142 -2.25 -1.34 8.27
C VAL A 142 -1.51 -2.39 9.10
N ARG A 143 -0.25 -2.11 9.45
CA ARG A 143 0.60 -2.98 10.27
C ARG A 143 1.23 -2.27 11.46
N ALA A 144 1.42 -3.01 12.55
CA ALA A 144 2.04 -2.51 13.78
C ALA A 144 3.48 -2.00 13.57
N GLU A 145 4.22 -2.63 12.67
CA GLU A 145 5.61 -2.30 12.38
C GLU A 145 5.80 -0.89 11.78
N GLU A 146 4.78 -0.33 11.15
CA GLU A 146 4.89 0.93 10.40
C GLU A 146 5.03 2.17 11.27
N SER A 147 4.56 2.14 12.51
CA SER A 147 4.74 3.24 13.48
C SER A 147 4.36 2.85 14.91
N ALA A 148 4.91 3.58 15.88
CA ALA A 148 4.54 3.39 17.29
C ALA A 148 3.03 3.59 17.56
N THR A 149 2.39 4.51 16.83
CA THR A 149 0.94 4.75 16.93
C THR A 149 0.15 3.54 16.43
N ARG A 150 0.55 2.96 15.27
CA ARG A 150 -0.09 1.75 14.74
C ARG A 150 0.14 0.55 15.65
N LYS A 151 1.34 0.40 16.20
CA LYS A 151 1.65 -0.64 17.17
C LYS A 151 0.75 -0.53 18.42
N ARG A 152 0.61 0.68 18.99
CA ARG A 152 -0.30 0.91 20.13
C ARG A 152 -1.74 0.56 19.78
N ARG A 153 -2.23 0.98 18.60
CA ARG A 153 -3.56 0.61 18.12
C ARG A 153 -3.75 -0.90 18.06
N MET A 154 -2.77 -1.64 17.53
CA MET A 154 -2.84 -3.10 17.45
C MET A 154 -2.81 -3.78 18.81
N VAL A 155 -2.09 -3.22 19.79
CA VAL A 155 -2.07 -3.73 21.17
C VAL A 155 -3.43 -3.52 21.85
N VAL A 156 -4.05 -2.35 21.64
CA VAL A 156 -5.31 -1.98 22.33
C VAL A 156 -6.52 -2.65 21.70
N PHE A 157 -6.62 -2.63 20.38
CA PHE A 157 -7.83 -3.06 19.65
C PHE A 157 -7.66 -4.40 18.91
N GLY A 158 -6.45 -4.95 18.87
CA GLY A 158 -6.18 -6.16 18.11
C GLY A 158 -6.31 -5.96 16.59
N HIS A 159 -6.64 -7.05 15.91
CA HIS A 159 -6.79 -7.07 14.44
C HIS A 159 -8.10 -6.45 13.95
N GLU A 160 -9.14 -6.48 14.77
CA GLU A 160 -10.50 -6.15 14.35
C GLU A 160 -11.13 -5.15 15.33
N THR A 161 -11.88 -4.21 14.77
CA THR A 161 -12.85 -3.37 15.46
C THR A 161 -14.19 -3.55 14.76
N GLU A 162 -15.25 -2.91 15.22
CA GLU A 162 -16.55 -2.93 14.55
C GLU A 162 -16.44 -2.59 13.04
N ASN A 163 -15.61 -1.59 12.70
CA ASN A 163 -15.54 -1.04 11.36
C ASN A 163 -14.24 -1.34 10.60
N THR A 164 -13.22 -1.90 11.23
CA THR A 164 -11.92 -2.09 10.57
C THR A 164 -11.31 -3.45 10.84
N CYS A 165 -10.71 -4.04 9.81
CA CYS A 165 -9.90 -5.25 9.91
C CYS A 165 -8.47 -4.99 9.39
N ALA A 166 -7.48 -5.25 10.24
CA ALA A 166 -6.06 -5.26 9.91
C ALA A 166 -5.58 -6.72 9.86
N ALA A 167 -5.99 -7.45 8.82
CA ALA A 167 -5.76 -8.89 8.73
C ALA A 167 -4.27 -9.29 8.83
N ILE A 168 -3.38 -8.44 8.34
CA ILE A 168 -1.92 -8.59 8.40
C ILE A 168 -1.26 -7.72 9.47
N GLY A 169 -2.01 -7.27 10.47
CA GLY A 169 -1.59 -6.25 11.44
C GLY A 169 -0.28 -6.51 12.17
N TRP A 170 0.08 -7.77 12.42
CA TRP A 170 1.35 -8.18 13.06
C TRP A 170 2.37 -8.79 12.08
N TRP A 171 2.14 -8.69 10.76
CA TRP A 171 3.16 -9.11 9.81
C TRP A 171 4.32 -8.13 9.75
N SER A 172 5.53 -8.66 9.62
CA SER A 172 6.70 -7.84 9.29
C SER A 172 6.67 -7.46 7.81
N THR A 173 7.47 -6.46 7.45
CA THR A 173 7.66 -6.10 6.04
C THR A 173 8.24 -7.26 5.24
N ASP A 174 9.11 -8.06 5.85
CA ASP A 174 9.66 -9.25 5.20
C ASP A 174 8.60 -10.34 4.98
N ASP A 175 7.62 -10.51 5.88
CA ASP A 175 6.49 -11.41 5.64
C ASP A 175 5.66 -10.95 4.43
N VAL A 176 5.46 -9.63 4.30
CA VAL A 176 4.73 -9.05 3.18
C VAL A 176 5.44 -9.30 1.85
N PHE A 177 6.74 -9.04 1.75
CA PHE A 177 7.50 -9.29 0.51
C PHE A 177 7.62 -10.80 0.22
N ALA A 178 7.81 -11.63 1.24
CA ALA A 178 7.81 -13.08 1.08
C ALA A 178 6.48 -13.60 0.54
N TYR A 179 5.36 -13.05 1.01
CA TYR A 179 4.03 -13.39 0.52
C TYR A 179 3.84 -12.96 -0.95
N LEU A 180 4.23 -11.72 -1.28
CA LEU A 180 4.19 -11.22 -2.66
C LEU A 180 5.01 -12.11 -3.60
N HIS A 181 6.19 -12.52 -3.17
CA HIS A 181 7.05 -13.44 -3.91
C HIS A 181 6.40 -14.82 -4.07
N LYS A 182 5.91 -15.41 -2.97
CA LYS A 182 5.30 -16.75 -2.94
C LYS A 182 4.14 -16.91 -3.92
N HIS A 183 3.32 -15.88 -4.02
CA HIS A 183 2.11 -15.88 -4.84
C HIS A 183 2.28 -15.14 -6.17
N ASP A 184 3.53 -14.78 -6.51
CA ASP A 184 3.89 -14.02 -7.72
C ASP A 184 2.99 -12.80 -7.94
N LEU A 185 2.70 -12.05 -6.88
CA LEU A 185 1.83 -10.89 -6.94
C LEU A 185 2.56 -9.69 -7.56
N PRO A 186 1.84 -8.75 -8.20
CA PRO A 186 2.45 -7.54 -8.73
C PRO A 186 3.03 -6.69 -7.60
N ILE A 187 4.27 -6.27 -7.77
CA ILE A 187 4.98 -5.42 -6.83
C ILE A 187 5.23 -4.07 -7.49
N HIS A 188 4.83 -3.00 -6.80
CA HIS A 188 4.99 -1.64 -7.26
C HIS A 188 6.46 -1.33 -7.58
N PRO A 189 6.78 -0.76 -8.76
CA PRO A 189 8.16 -0.54 -9.22
C PRO A 189 9.02 0.25 -8.25
N ALA A 190 8.43 1.22 -7.57
CA ALA A 190 9.14 2.08 -6.64
C ALA A 190 9.89 1.34 -5.54
N TYR A 191 9.48 0.12 -5.16
CA TYR A 191 10.19 -0.65 -4.12
C TYR A 191 11.57 -1.12 -4.53
N ALA A 192 11.87 -1.15 -5.83
CA ALA A 192 13.21 -1.40 -6.32
C ALA A 192 14.06 -0.12 -6.42
N CYS A 193 13.46 1.07 -6.39
CA CYS A 193 14.14 2.37 -6.49
C CYS A 193 14.90 2.70 -5.19
N THR A 194 15.96 1.96 -4.91
CA THR A 194 16.68 1.96 -3.62
C THR A 194 18.06 2.62 -3.67
N ARG A 195 18.44 3.23 -4.80
CA ARG A 195 19.83 3.70 -5.06
C ARG A 195 20.85 2.58 -4.82
N GLY A 196 20.58 1.41 -5.40
CA GLY A 196 21.43 0.24 -5.25
C GLY A 196 21.51 -0.32 -3.82
N GLY A 197 20.51 -0.06 -2.98
CA GLY A 197 20.42 -0.53 -1.61
C GLY A 197 20.80 0.49 -0.54
N THR A 198 21.11 1.73 -0.93
CA THR A 198 21.36 2.83 0.03
C THR A 198 20.08 3.21 0.79
N ILE A 199 18.94 3.05 0.14
CA ILE A 199 17.62 3.29 0.73
C ILE A 199 16.95 1.94 1.02
N ASP A 200 16.52 1.75 2.26
CA ASP A 200 15.78 0.56 2.64
C ASP A 200 14.39 0.57 1.96
N ARG A 201 14.08 -0.50 1.19
CA ARG A 201 12.78 -0.66 0.52
C ARG A 201 11.60 -0.59 1.50
N ASN A 202 11.84 -0.92 2.77
CA ASN A 202 10.82 -0.90 3.83
C ASN A 202 10.33 0.52 4.16
N ARG A 203 11.15 1.53 3.85
CA ARG A 203 10.84 2.95 4.08
C ARG A 203 10.16 3.62 2.89
N ILE A 204 10.10 2.95 1.73
CA ILE A 204 9.50 3.52 0.52
C ILE A 204 7.97 3.54 0.67
N ARG A 205 7.39 4.70 0.45
CA ARG A 205 5.94 4.95 0.38
C ARG A 205 5.56 5.23 -1.05
N VAL A 206 4.55 4.53 -1.55
CA VAL A 206 4.24 4.52 -2.99
C VAL A 206 2.93 5.20 -3.38
N GLY A 207 2.02 5.49 -2.45
CA GLY A 207 0.68 5.97 -2.79
C GLY A 207 0.66 7.36 -3.42
N THR A 208 1.48 8.30 -2.94
CA THR A 208 1.48 9.68 -3.42
C THR A 208 2.87 10.21 -3.67
N ILE A 209 2.99 11.23 -4.55
CA ILE A 209 4.20 11.99 -4.83
C ILE A 209 4.00 13.44 -4.42
N GLY A 210 5.05 14.10 -3.94
CA GLY A 210 5.00 15.50 -3.48
C GLY A 210 4.22 15.70 -2.18
N GLY A 211 3.74 14.62 -1.56
CA GLY A 211 3.00 14.70 -0.31
C GLY A 211 3.90 15.01 0.88
N GLN A 212 3.37 15.81 1.82
CA GLN A 212 4.04 16.13 3.09
C GLN A 212 4.01 14.97 4.09
N GLY A 213 3.54 13.82 3.68
CA GLY A 213 3.36 12.65 4.53
C GLY A 213 4.65 12.16 5.13
N GLY A 214 5.05 12.76 6.21
CA GLY A 214 5.70 12.30 7.42
C GLY A 214 6.74 11.20 7.37
N THR A 215 7.36 11.00 6.28
CA THR A 215 8.49 10.13 6.26
C THR A 215 9.75 10.94 6.18
N GLY A 216 9.95 11.89 7.00
CA GLY A 216 11.22 12.51 7.23
C GLY A 216 12.27 12.09 6.24
N TRP A 217 13.33 12.27 6.30
CA TRP A 217 14.50 11.63 5.79
C TRP A 217 14.52 11.20 4.32
N GLY A 218 14.98 12.09 3.45
CA GLY A 218 15.33 11.73 2.05
C GLY A 218 14.17 11.53 1.09
N ARG A 219 12.90 11.64 1.53
CA ARG A 219 11.73 11.45 0.67
C ARG A 219 11.74 12.36 -0.55
N ARG A 220 11.97 13.67 -0.36
CA ARG A 220 12.02 14.62 -1.46
C ARG A 220 13.17 14.35 -2.42
N GLU A 221 14.32 13.96 -1.89
CA GLU A 221 15.48 13.63 -2.70
C GLU A 221 15.24 12.35 -3.50
N TRP A 222 14.60 11.35 -2.91
CA TRP A 222 14.16 10.15 -3.58
C TRP A 222 13.16 10.46 -4.71
N GLU A 223 12.15 11.28 -4.46
CA GLU A 223 11.18 11.71 -5.45
C GLU A 223 11.84 12.53 -6.58
N ARG A 224 12.76 13.42 -6.25
CA ARG A 224 13.54 14.16 -7.26
C ARG A 224 14.37 13.25 -8.16
N THR A 225 14.84 12.14 -7.61
CA THR A 225 15.66 11.17 -8.35
C THR A 225 14.80 10.33 -9.29
N TYR A 226 13.70 9.79 -8.79
CA TYR A 226 12.92 8.77 -9.49
C TYR A 226 11.63 9.28 -10.14
N TYR A 227 11.09 10.42 -9.67
CA TYR A 227 9.83 11.02 -10.14
C TYR A 227 9.96 12.52 -10.46
N PRO A 228 11.02 12.97 -11.17
CA PRO A 228 11.26 14.40 -11.40
C PRO A 228 10.20 15.07 -12.27
N ALA A 229 9.58 14.35 -13.21
CA ALA A 229 8.55 14.88 -14.08
C ALA A 229 7.25 15.11 -13.32
N GLU A 230 6.84 14.14 -12.52
CA GLU A 230 5.65 14.17 -11.67
C GLU A 230 5.77 15.30 -10.64
N LEU A 231 6.93 15.42 -9.98
CA LEU A 231 7.17 16.53 -9.06
C LEU A 231 7.05 17.90 -9.71
N ARG A 232 7.62 18.07 -10.91
CA ARG A 232 7.47 19.34 -11.65
C ARG A 232 6.00 19.66 -11.95
N ALA A 233 5.23 18.65 -12.39
CA ALA A 233 3.82 18.81 -12.67
C ALA A 233 3.01 19.18 -11.40
N ILE A 234 3.32 18.54 -10.27
CA ILE A 234 2.69 18.85 -8.98
C ILE A 234 3.03 20.24 -8.51
N TYR A 235 4.30 20.63 -8.55
CA TYR A 235 4.73 21.98 -8.13
C TYR A 235 4.19 23.10 -9.02
N ALA A 236 3.99 22.84 -10.31
CA ALA A 236 3.32 23.79 -11.21
C ALA A 236 1.86 24.06 -10.80
N ARG A 237 1.17 23.03 -10.26
CA ARG A 237 -0.21 23.15 -9.76
C ARG A 237 -0.28 23.69 -8.33
N MET A 238 0.75 23.44 -7.52
CA MET A 238 0.81 23.79 -6.10
C MET A 238 2.17 24.42 -5.73
N PRO A 239 2.43 25.67 -6.11
CA PRO A 239 3.72 26.34 -5.82
C PRO A 239 4.05 26.42 -4.33
N SER A 240 3.06 26.41 -3.45
CA SER A 240 3.24 26.44 -2.00
C SER A 240 3.96 25.18 -1.44
N LEU A 241 3.98 24.07 -2.18
CA LEU A 241 4.72 22.87 -1.78
C LEU A 241 6.24 22.97 -2.01
N VAL A 242 6.67 23.91 -2.86
CA VAL A 242 8.10 24.13 -3.15
C VAL A 242 8.81 24.81 -1.98
N GLN A 243 8.11 25.65 -1.23
CA GLN A 243 8.65 26.51 -0.18
C GLN A 243 8.75 25.85 1.19
N ARG A 244 8.34 24.63 1.32
CA ARG A 244 8.37 23.83 2.55
C ARG A 244 9.34 22.67 2.40
#